data_fe9f0eae25bde11ae473975cb8aa3db6
#
_entry.id   fe9f0eae25bde11ae473975cb8aa3db6
#
_cell.length_a   1.000
_cell.length_b   1.000
_cell.length_c   1.000
_cell.angle_alpha   90.00
_cell.angle_beta   90.00
_cell.angle_gamma   90.00
#
_symmetry.space_group_name_H-M   'P 1'
#
loop_
_entity.id
_entity.type
_entity.pdbx_description
1 polymer ?
#
loop_
_entity_poly.entity_id
_entity_poly.type
_entity_poly.pdbx_seq_one_letter_code
_entity_poly.pdbx_strand_id
1 'polypeptide(L)'
;MNRWTGCQNLKENLKESKRNLKEPNVITAIRKKGYDVFEQDSKPFNLNIVAIRSNDPKVNVFNDHMHLCWKYRGQWNDFNFPITCDAGLYWLNNPMSKLGTAIVKEGQYKGLWKTGLHRGKYFALVQKNPVTVIRDYNKDDKIDLESGVEQSGHFGINHHRGNSSKESFKVGKWSAGCLVNPHPRIFEIEMEIFREASKIWGDSFTLTLIKESDL
;
A
#
# COMPACT_ATOMS: atom_id res chain seq x y z
N MET A 1 4.97 58.50 -7.90
CA MET A 1 5.57 57.79 -6.75
C MET A 1 4.54 56.86 -6.16
N ASN A 2 4.66 55.57 -6.41
CA ASN A 2 4.14 54.45 -5.59
C ASN A 2 4.43 53.12 -6.32
N ARG A 3 5.69 52.75 -6.28
CA ARG A 3 6.11 51.37 -6.57
C ARG A 3 6.53 50.78 -5.22
N TRP A 4 5.87 49.73 -4.76
CA TRP A 4 6.28 48.83 -3.64
C TRP A 4 5.12 48.28 -2.81
N THR A 5 3.95 48.04 -3.39
CA THR A 5 2.89 47.31 -2.71
C THR A 5 2.78 45.84 -3.17
N GLY A 6 3.47 45.43 -4.27
CA GLY A 6 3.38 44.08 -4.80
C GLY A 6 4.22 43.02 -4.06
N CYS A 7 5.33 43.40 -3.42
CA CYS A 7 6.23 42.44 -2.77
C CYS A 7 5.79 42.03 -1.36
N GLN A 8 5.00 42.85 -0.67
CA GLN A 8 4.48 42.49 0.65
C GLN A 8 3.35 41.47 0.52
N ASN A 9 2.44 41.66 -0.44
CA ASN A 9 1.37 40.69 -0.72
C ASN A 9 1.89 39.32 -1.18
N LEU A 10 3.02 39.27 -1.92
CA LEU A 10 3.67 38.00 -2.30
C LEU A 10 4.29 37.27 -1.10
N LYS A 11 4.85 38.00 -0.14
CA LYS A 11 5.39 37.40 1.08
C LYS A 11 4.31 36.94 2.06
N GLU A 12 3.17 37.63 2.12
CA GLU A 12 2.00 37.23 2.90
C GLU A 12 1.27 36.05 2.26
N ASN A 13 1.07 36.07 0.94
CA ASN A 13 0.52 34.92 0.21
C ASN A 13 1.43 33.69 0.24
N LEU A 14 2.76 33.84 0.28
CA LEU A 14 3.71 32.76 0.50
C LEU A 14 3.74 32.26 1.95
N LYS A 15 3.34 33.09 2.92
CA LYS A 15 3.16 32.66 4.32
C LYS A 15 1.82 31.93 4.53
N GLU A 16 0.76 32.32 3.84
CA GLU A 16 -0.54 31.61 3.87
C GLU A 16 -0.52 30.31 3.07
N SER A 17 0.34 30.17 2.07
CA SER A 17 0.53 28.91 1.32
C SER A 17 1.39 27.88 2.06
N LYS A 18 1.83 28.12 3.29
CA LYS A 18 2.18 27.06 4.23
C LYS A 18 0.89 26.36 4.67
N ARG A 19 0.22 25.67 3.76
CA ARG A 19 -0.75 24.65 4.12
C ARG A 19 -0.01 23.69 5.05
N ASN A 20 -0.28 23.79 6.35
CA ASN A 20 -0.10 22.66 7.25
C ASN A 20 -0.94 21.55 6.64
N LEU A 21 -0.32 20.69 5.83
CA LEU A 21 -1.00 19.50 5.35
C LEU A 21 -1.34 18.73 6.62
N LYS A 22 -2.63 18.75 6.94
CA LYS A 22 -3.20 18.02 8.07
C LYS A 22 -2.72 16.58 7.98
N GLU A 23 -2.50 15.93 9.11
CA GLU A 23 -2.20 14.50 9.15
C GLU A 23 -3.21 13.73 8.28
N PRO A 24 -2.77 12.88 7.35
CA PRO A 24 -3.67 12.08 6.52
C PRO A 24 -4.63 11.23 7.36
N ASN A 25 -5.89 11.11 6.95
CA ASN A 25 -6.88 10.32 7.68
C ASN A 25 -6.42 8.89 7.94
N VAL A 26 -5.71 8.28 7.00
CA VAL A 26 -5.15 6.92 7.15
C VAL A 26 -4.14 6.82 8.29
N ILE A 27 -3.34 7.88 8.53
CA ILE A 27 -2.40 7.92 9.66
C ILE A 27 -3.17 8.04 10.98
N THR A 28 -4.18 8.89 11.02
CA THR A 28 -5.08 8.99 12.19
C THR A 28 -5.75 7.65 12.48
N ALA A 29 -6.22 6.93 11.45
CA ALA A 29 -6.88 5.64 11.60
C ALA A 29 -5.95 4.56 12.16
N ILE A 30 -4.74 4.40 11.58
CA ILE A 30 -3.79 3.39 12.08
C ILE A 30 -3.32 3.70 13.49
N ARG A 31 -3.19 4.97 13.86
CA ARG A 31 -2.87 5.41 15.23
C ARG A 31 -3.99 5.04 16.22
N LYS A 32 -5.26 5.28 15.86
CA LYS A 32 -6.42 4.87 16.69
C LYS A 32 -6.49 3.36 16.91
N LYS A 33 -6.02 2.57 15.95
CA LYS A 33 -5.94 1.10 16.05
C LYS A 33 -4.73 0.63 16.89
N GLY A 34 -3.88 1.55 17.39
CA GLY A 34 -2.69 1.23 18.18
C GLY A 34 -1.51 0.72 17.34
N TYR A 35 -1.53 0.92 16.04
CA TYR A 35 -0.40 0.59 15.18
C TYR A 35 0.71 1.65 15.26
N ASP A 36 1.95 1.22 15.04
CA ASP A 36 3.08 2.14 14.99
C ASP A 36 2.97 3.09 13.80
N VAL A 37 3.30 4.35 14.04
CA VAL A 37 3.39 5.41 13.02
C VAL A 37 4.83 5.93 12.97
N PHE A 38 5.40 5.95 11.78
CA PHE A 38 6.76 6.44 11.55
C PHE A 38 6.72 7.95 11.27
N GLU A 39 7.19 8.77 12.24
CA GLU A 39 7.09 10.22 12.20
C GLU A 39 8.44 10.96 12.17
N GLN A 40 9.56 10.22 12.09
CA GLN A 40 10.86 10.86 11.95
C GLN A 40 10.93 11.64 10.65
N ASP A 41 11.13 12.96 10.75
CA ASP A 41 10.96 13.91 9.66
C ASP A 41 12.22 14.68 9.27
N SER A 42 13.37 14.32 9.86
CA SER A 42 14.67 14.90 9.52
C SER A 42 15.14 14.57 8.10
N LYS A 43 14.66 13.47 7.56
CA LYS A 43 14.90 12.99 6.20
C LYS A 43 13.57 12.56 5.56
N PRO A 44 13.41 12.67 4.22
CA PRO A 44 12.20 12.23 3.54
C PRO A 44 12.04 10.71 3.53
N PHE A 45 10.86 10.24 3.16
CA PHE A 45 10.53 8.85 2.86
C PHE A 45 10.69 7.86 4.03
N ASN A 46 10.46 8.30 5.29
CA ASN A 46 10.20 7.36 6.39
C ASN A 46 8.76 6.84 6.25
N LEU A 47 8.58 5.80 5.43
CA LEU A 47 7.28 5.44 4.87
C LEU A 47 6.39 4.69 5.87
N ASN A 48 5.17 5.21 6.06
CA ASN A 48 4.02 4.44 6.50
C ASN A 48 3.31 3.92 5.26
N ILE A 49 3.33 2.61 5.03
CA ILE A 49 2.64 1.97 3.91
C ILE A 49 1.32 1.45 4.45
N VAL A 50 0.22 2.11 4.07
CA VAL A 50 -1.11 1.76 4.53
C VAL A 50 -1.94 1.29 3.35
N ALA A 51 -2.31 0.01 3.36
CA ALA A 51 -3.28 -0.53 2.42
C ALA A 51 -4.67 -0.52 3.06
N ILE A 52 -5.67 -0.13 2.29
CA ILE A 52 -7.06 -0.03 2.70
C ILE A 52 -7.85 -1.01 1.86
N ARG A 53 -8.39 -2.05 2.50
CA ARG A 53 -9.35 -2.95 1.85
C ARG A 53 -10.71 -2.29 1.78
N SER A 54 -11.28 -2.21 0.58
CA SER A 54 -12.60 -1.65 0.34
C SER A 54 -13.71 -2.45 1.05
N ASN A 55 -14.76 -1.76 1.46
CA ASN A 55 -15.99 -2.38 1.93
C ASN A 55 -16.88 -2.91 0.76
N ASP A 56 -16.55 -2.58 -0.49
CA ASP A 56 -17.24 -3.13 -1.67
C ASP A 56 -16.81 -4.59 -1.88
N PRO A 57 -17.71 -5.58 -1.72
CA PRO A 57 -17.38 -7.00 -1.79
C PRO A 57 -17.10 -7.52 -3.20
N LYS A 58 -16.99 -6.62 -4.19
CA LYS A 58 -16.69 -7.03 -5.56
C LYS A 58 -15.31 -7.66 -5.66
N VAL A 59 -15.27 -8.88 -6.14
CA VAL A 59 -14.03 -9.60 -6.44
C VAL A 59 -13.47 -9.24 -7.80
N ASN A 60 -12.18 -9.51 -8.01
CA ASN A 60 -11.52 -9.39 -9.30
C ASN A 60 -11.44 -7.95 -9.84
N VAL A 61 -11.51 -6.95 -8.97
CA VAL A 61 -11.40 -5.51 -9.26
C VAL A 61 -10.27 -4.88 -8.45
N PHE A 62 -9.81 -3.69 -8.88
CA PHE A 62 -8.80 -2.90 -8.17
C PHE A 62 -9.49 -1.74 -7.44
N ASN A 63 -10.26 -2.07 -6.40
CA ASN A 63 -11.05 -1.14 -5.60
C ASN A 63 -10.45 -0.84 -4.22
N ASP A 64 -9.32 -1.44 -3.90
CA ASP A 64 -8.54 -1.12 -2.72
C ASP A 64 -7.58 0.02 -2.98
N HIS A 65 -7.05 0.62 -1.93
CA HIS A 65 -6.10 1.73 -2.04
C HIS A 65 -4.82 1.47 -1.23
N MET A 66 -3.70 1.97 -1.73
CA MET A 66 -2.46 2.05 -0.98
C MET A 66 -2.05 3.51 -0.82
N HIS A 67 -1.66 3.87 0.40
CA HIS A 67 -1.11 5.15 0.77
C HIS A 67 0.35 4.98 1.18
N LEU A 68 1.23 5.75 0.58
CA LEU A 68 2.61 5.95 1.02
C LEU A 68 2.67 7.29 1.72
N CYS A 69 2.62 7.28 3.05
CA CYS A 69 2.61 8.50 3.86
C CYS A 69 3.96 8.66 4.55
N TRP A 70 4.51 9.88 4.52
CA TRP A 70 5.71 10.23 5.28
C TRP A 70 5.67 11.68 5.75
N LYS A 71 6.33 11.93 6.87
CA LYS A 71 6.52 13.28 7.38
C LYS A 71 7.89 13.80 6.95
N TYR A 72 7.98 15.05 6.53
CA TYR A 72 9.24 15.70 6.21
C TYR A 72 9.18 17.19 6.53
N ARG A 73 10.12 17.68 7.36
CA ARG A 73 10.18 19.07 7.81
C ARG A 73 8.85 19.60 8.39
N GLY A 74 8.21 18.79 9.23
CA GLY A 74 6.95 19.08 9.88
C GLY A 74 5.70 18.92 9.01
N GLN A 75 5.84 18.53 7.74
CA GLN A 75 4.72 18.37 6.81
C GLN A 75 4.50 16.90 6.45
N TRP A 76 3.24 16.47 6.44
CA TRP A 76 2.85 15.17 5.93
C TRP A 76 2.76 15.20 4.40
N ASN A 77 3.17 14.11 3.81
CA ASN A 77 3.02 13.81 2.39
C ASN A 77 2.22 12.52 2.29
N ASP A 78 1.37 12.43 1.27
CA ASP A 78 0.55 11.24 0.99
C ASP A 78 0.51 11.02 -0.53
N PHE A 79 1.11 9.92 -0.97
CA PHE A 79 1.01 9.45 -2.34
C PHE A 79 0.15 8.20 -2.35
N ASN A 80 -1.06 8.30 -2.90
CA ASN A 80 -2.02 7.21 -2.89
C ASN A 80 -2.44 6.78 -4.30
N PHE A 81 -2.82 5.52 -4.42
CA PHE A 81 -3.16 4.90 -5.69
C PHE A 81 -3.99 3.63 -5.50
N PRO A 82 -4.79 3.24 -6.53
CA PRO A 82 -5.56 2.00 -6.48
C PRO A 82 -4.67 0.77 -6.53
N ILE A 83 -5.08 -0.27 -5.81
CA ILE A 83 -4.48 -1.60 -5.79
C ILE A 83 -5.58 -2.66 -5.69
N THR A 84 -5.17 -3.94 -5.64
CA THR A 84 -5.94 -4.98 -4.98
C THR A 84 -5.13 -5.54 -3.81
N CYS A 85 -5.80 -5.77 -2.67
CA CYS A 85 -5.29 -6.53 -1.53
C CYS A 85 -5.66 -8.01 -1.63
N ASP A 86 -6.47 -8.36 -2.62
CA ASP A 86 -7.15 -9.64 -2.72
C ASP A 86 -6.70 -10.46 -3.94
N ALA A 87 -6.97 -11.75 -3.87
CA ALA A 87 -6.72 -12.65 -4.98
C ALA A 87 -7.72 -12.40 -6.13
N GLY A 88 -7.25 -12.58 -7.36
CA GLY A 88 -8.14 -12.54 -8.52
C GLY A 88 -8.99 -13.81 -8.64
N LEU A 89 -10.11 -13.68 -9.33
CA LEU A 89 -11.12 -14.74 -9.50
C LEU A 89 -10.54 -16.07 -9.96
N TYR A 90 -9.52 -16.03 -10.82
CA TYR A 90 -8.86 -17.28 -11.26
C TYR A 90 -8.30 -18.09 -10.09
N TRP A 91 -7.65 -17.42 -9.13
CA TRP A 91 -7.00 -18.10 -8.02
C TRP A 91 -7.96 -18.44 -6.88
N LEU A 92 -9.08 -17.74 -6.73
CA LEU A 92 -10.15 -18.15 -5.81
C LEU A 92 -10.68 -19.52 -6.22
N ASN A 93 -10.90 -19.75 -7.52
CA ASN A 93 -11.37 -21.02 -8.06
C ASN A 93 -10.29 -22.07 -8.25
N ASN A 94 -9.02 -21.67 -8.36
CA ASN A 94 -7.88 -22.55 -8.62
C ASN A 94 -6.74 -22.29 -7.61
N PRO A 95 -6.95 -22.53 -6.32
CA PRO A 95 -5.96 -22.23 -5.29
C PRO A 95 -4.69 -23.06 -5.48
N MET A 96 -3.52 -22.42 -5.27
CA MET A 96 -2.22 -23.11 -5.34
C MET A 96 -1.97 -24.00 -4.12
N SER A 97 -2.69 -23.80 -3.03
CA SER A 97 -2.62 -24.60 -1.81
C SER A 97 -3.88 -25.42 -1.63
N LYS A 98 -3.75 -26.63 -1.08
CA LYS A 98 -4.91 -27.45 -0.65
C LYS A 98 -5.73 -26.78 0.46
N LEU A 99 -5.12 -25.86 1.20
CA LEU A 99 -5.78 -25.08 2.27
C LEU A 99 -6.57 -23.88 1.71
N GLY A 100 -6.53 -23.63 0.42
CA GLY A 100 -7.21 -22.50 -0.21
C GLY A 100 -6.25 -21.35 -0.59
N THR A 101 -6.83 -20.31 -1.17
CA THR A 101 -6.12 -19.10 -1.61
C THR A 101 -5.75 -18.23 -0.42
N ALA A 102 -4.56 -17.65 -0.44
CA ALA A 102 -4.08 -16.77 0.62
C ALA A 102 -4.65 -15.36 0.45
N ILE A 103 -5.36 -14.87 1.45
CA ILE A 103 -5.81 -13.47 1.54
C ILE A 103 -5.15 -12.85 2.77
N VAL A 104 -4.46 -11.73 2.62
CA VAL A 104 -3.76 -11.08 3.74
C VAL A 104 -4.78 -10.62 4.78
N LYS A 105 -4.60 -11.02 6.04
CA LYS A 105 -5.42 -10.56 7.16
C LYS A 105 -5.08 -9.10 7.50
N GLU A 106 -6.06 -8.32 7.97
CA GLU A 106 -5.80 -6.98 8.49
C GLU A 106 -4.82 -7.04 9.67
N GLY A 107 -3.92 -6.06 9.72
CA GLY A 107 -2.88 -5.99 10.73
C GLY A 107 -1.70 -5.13 10.33
N GLN A 108 -0.74 -4.98 11.23
CA GLN A 108 0.54 -4.34 10.94
C GLN A 108 1.65 -5.39 10.90
N TYR A 109 2.34 -5.48 9.76
CA TYR A 109 3.38 -6.47 9.48
C TYR A 109 4.74 -5.76 9.38
N LYS A 110 5.48 -5.73 10.49
CA LYS A 110 6.77 -5.03 10.60
C LYS A 110 7.80 -5.65 9.70
N GLY A 111 8.36 -4.82 8.79
CA GLY A 111 9.38 -5.26 7.85
C GLY A 111 8.93 -6.37 6.91
N LEU A 112 7.64 -6.43 6.58
CA LEU A 112 7.07 -7.44 5.69
C LEU A 112 7.84 -7.56 4.38
N TRP A 113 8.25 -6.42 3.83
CA TRP A 113 8.85 -6.35 2.51
C TRP A 113 10.29 -5.81 2.51
N LYS A 114 11.01 -6.18 1.49
CA LYS A 114 12.24 -5.54 1.03
C LYS A 114 12.17 -5.32 -0.47
N THR A 115 13.05 -4.48 -1.00
CA THR A 115 13.23 -4.37 -2.45
C THR A 115 13.81 -5.66 -3.04
N GLY A 116 13.38 -6.00 -4.25
CA GLY A 116 13.84 -7.22 -4.91
C GLY A 116 13.23 -7.41 -6.29
N LEU A 117 13.51 -8.54 -6.92
CA LEU A 117 12.96 -8.87 -8.22
C LEU A 117 11.76 -9.80 -8.07
N HIS A 118 10.57 -9.31 -8.43
CA HIS A 118 9.38 -10.18 -8.52
C HIS A 118 9.61 -11.23 -9.60
N ARG A 119 9.58 -12.52 -9.17
CA ARG A 119 9.85 -13.69 -10.04
C ARG A 119 11.17 -13.57 -10.83
N GLY A 120 12.18 -12.87 -10.28
CA GLY A 120 13.46 -12.65 -10.94
C GLY A 120 13.42 -11.72 -12.17
N LYS A 121 12.31 -10.99 -12.40
CA LYS A 121 12.09 -10.26 -13.66
C LYS A 121 12.18 -8.75 -13.55
N TYR A 122 11.59 -8.15 -12.54
CA TYR A 122 11.52 -6.70 -12.41
C TYR A 122 11.47 -6.26 -10.96
N PHE A 123 11.91 -5.06 -10.69
CA PHE A 123 11.99 -4.47 -9.36
C PHE A 123 10.60 -4.31 -8.73
N ALA A 124 10.46 -4.75 -7.50
CA ALA A 124 9.20 -4.79 -6.74
C ALA A 124 9.50 -4.88 -5.24
N LEU A 125 8.49 -4.90 -4.40
CA LEU A 125 8.63 -5.31 -3.01
C LEU A 125 8.39 -6.81 -2.88
N VAL A 126 9.36 -7.51 -2.31
CA VAL A 126 9.26 -8.96 -2.10
C VAL A 126 9.16 -9.28 -0.62
N GLN A 127 8.41 -10.31 -0.28
CA GLN A 127 8.21 -10.72 1.11
C GLN A 127 9.54 -11.04 1.78
N LYS A 128 9.76 -10.44 2.96
CA LYS A 128 10.95 -10.61 3.79
C LYS A 128 10.61 -11.30 5.12
N ASN A 129 9.56 -10.85 5.80
CA ASN A 129 9.13 -11.41 7.07
C ASN A 129 7.77 -12.13 6.94
N PRO A 130 7.39 -12.96 7.90
CA PRO A 130 6.10 -13.63 7.90
C PRO A 130 4.91 -12.66 7.85
N VAL A 131 3.84 -13.12 7.24
CA VAL A 131 2.53 -12.45 7.20
C VAL A 131 1.45 -13.44 7.58
N THR A 132 0.36 -12.95 8.19
CA THR A 132 -0.83 -13.77 8.45
C THR A 132 -1.80 -13.65 7.29
N VAL A 133 -2.24 -14.79 6.79
CA VAL A 133 -3.25 -14.90 5.75
C VAL A 133 -4.44 -15.71 6.24
N ILE A 134 -5.60 -15.43 5.70
CA ILE A 134 -6.80 -16.24 5.82
C ILE A 134 -6.85 -17.11 4.56
N ARG A 135 -7.12 -18.41 4.73
CA ARG A 135 -7.21 -19.36 3.61
C ARG A 135 -8.64 -19.49 3.14
N ASP A 136 -8.89 -18.94 1.97
CA ASP A 136 -10.16 -19.08 1.27
C ASP A 136 -10.15 -20.40 0.49
N TYR A 137 -10.99 -21.36 0.89
CA TYR A 137 -10.91 -22.77 0.44
C TYR A 137 -12.14 -23.26 -0.32
N ASN A 138 -13.26 -22.52 -0.28
CA ASN A 138 -14.55 -23.02 -0.78
C ASN A 138 -14.67 -22.96 -2.33
N LYS A 139 -13.76 -22.28 -3.01
CA LYS A 139 -13.67 -22.16 -4.47
C LYS A 139 -14.94 -21.58 -5.10
N ASP A 140 -15.53 -20.61 -4.45
CA ASP A 140 -16.60 -19.81 -5.01
C ASP A 140 -16.06 -18.46 -5.55
N ASP A 141 -16.91 -17.61 -6.04
CA ASP A 141 -16.56 -16.32 -6.61
C ASP A 141 -16.55 -15.21 -5.56
N LYS A 142 -16.30 -15.54 -4.27
CA LYS A 142 -16.28 -14.60 -3.14
C LYS A 142 -14.96 -14.65 -2.43
N ILE A 143 -14.73 -13.68 -1.56
CA ILE A 143 -13.57 -13.64 -0.64
C ILE A 143 -14.10 -13.86 0.76
N ASP A 144 -13.70 -14.97 1.37
CA ASP A 144 -14.11 -15.38 2.71
C ASP A 144 -13.05 -15.02 3.75
N LEU A 145 -13.26 -13.89 4.45
CA LEU A 145 -12.36 -13.44 5.51
C LEU A 145 -12.74 -13.98 6.89
N GLU A 146 -14.02 -14.37 7.09
CA GLU A 146 -14.53 -14.73 8.41
C GLU A 146 -14.48 -16.25 8.70
N SER A 147 -14.53 -17.08 7.65
CA SER A 147 -14.64 -18.55 7.77
C SER A 147 -13.35 -19.30 7.46
N GLY A 148 -12.33 -18.62 6.97
CA GLY A 148 -11.08 -19.23 6.57
C GLY A 148 -10.13 -19.54 7.73
N VAL A 149 -9.25 -20.51 7.52
CA VAL A 149 -8.20 -20.85 8.51
C VAL A 149 -7.08 -19.81 8.43
N GLU A 150 -6.70 -19.24 9.57
CA GLU A 150 -5.54 -18.35 9.66
C GLU A 150 -4.23 -19.15 9.61
N GLN A 151 -3.29 -18.63 8.86
CA GLN A 151 -1.94 -19.18 8.75
C GLN A 151 -0.91 -18.07 8.68
N SER A 152 0.15 -18.17 9.49
CA SER A 152 1.26 -17.23 9.46
C SER A 152 2.49 -17.87 8.83
N GLY A 153 3.19 -17.12 7.95
CA GLY A 153 4.38 -17.66 7.30
C GLY A 153 4.83 -16.86 6.08
N HIS A 154 5.66 -17.50 5.28
CA HIS A 154 6.17 -16.95 4.02
C HIS A 154 5.38 -17.58 2.86
N PHE A 155 4.54 -16.78 2.22
CA PHE A 155 3.66 -17.22 1.13
C PHE A 155 3.99 -16.55 -0.20
N GLY A 156 5.05 -15.71 -0.24
CA GLY A 156 5.39 -14.92 -1.40
C GLY A 156 4.44 -13.75 -1.63
N ILE A 157 3.89 -13.19 -0.53
CA ILE A 157 3.04 -12.00 -0.57
C ILE A 157 3.91 -10.78 -0.91
N ASN A 158 3.94 -10.43 -2.17
CA ASN A 158 4.70 -9.32 -2.71
C ASN A 158 3.79 -8.12 -3.00
N HIS A 159 4.39 -6.92 -3.17
CA HIS A 159 3.71 -5.81 -3.83
C HIS A 159 4.33 -5.60 -5.20
N HIS A 160 3.52 -5.71 -6.25
CA HIS A 160 3.97 -5.69 -7.63
C HIS A 160 2.92 -5.12 -8.59
N ARG A 161 3.31 -4.86 -9.84
CA ARG A 161 2.37 -4.43 -10.88
C ARG A 161 1.64 -5.59 -11.55
N GLY A 162 0.49 -5.29 -12.13
CA GLY A 162 -0.14 -6.16 -13.11
C GLY A 162 0.62 -6.14 -14.44
N ASN A 163 0.02 -5.63 -15.50
CA ASN A 163 0.63 -5.53 -16.81
C ASN A 163 1.84 -4.57 -16.84
N SER A 164 2.79 -4.79 -17.74
CA SER A 164 4.00 -3.98 -17.85
C SER A 164 3.83 -2.70 -18.69
N SER A 165 2.84 -2.63 -19.54
CA SER A 165 2.71 -1.56 -20.54
C SER A 165 1.35 -0.87 -20.56
N LYS A 166 0.32 -1.50 -20.01
CA LYS A 166 -1.05 -0.95 -19.98
C LYS A 166 -1.73 -1.22 -18.66
N GLU A 167 -2.70 -0.40 -18.33
CA GLU A 167 -3.56 -0.57 -17.17
C GLU A 167 -4.30 -1.91 -17.19
N SER A 168 -4.47 -2.50 -16.01
CA SER A 168 -5.22 -3.74 -15.79
C SER A 168 -6.55 -3.40 -15.14
N PHE A 169 -7.67 -3.75 -15.77
CA PHE A 169 -9.02 -3.49 -15.24
C PHE A 169 -9.59 -4.65 -14.43
N LYS A 170 -8.97 -5.83 -14.52
CA LYS A 170 -9.34 -7.03 -13.76
C LYS A 170 -8.10 -7.64 -13.14
N VAL A 171 -8.26 -8.13 -11.90
CA VAL A 171 -7.16 -8.79 -11.17
C VAL A 171 -6.78 -10.11 -11.84
N GLY A 172 -7.74 -10.97 -12.19
CA GLY A 172 -7.53 -12.17 -12.97
C GLY A 172 -6.47 -13.09 -12.38
N LYS A 173 -5.34 -13.24 -13.12
CA LYS A 173 -4.18 -14.05 -12.70
C LYS A 173 -3.04 -13.23 -12.08
N TRP A 174 -3.20 -11.91 -11.94
CA TRP A 174 -2.13 -11.07 -11.42
C TRP A 174 -1.88 -11.29 -9.92
N SER A 175 -2.93 -11.53 -9.13
CA SER A 175 -2.82 -11.78 -7.69
C SER A 175 -3.33 -13.17 -7.32
N ALA A 176 -2.50 -13.94 -6.62
CA ALA A 176 -2.87 -15.13 -5.86
C ALA A 176 -2.78 -14.89 -4.34
N GLY A 177 -2.93 -13.60 -3.94
CA GLY A 177 -2.78 -13.08 -2.59
C GLY A 177 -1.80 -11.91 -2.46
N CYS A 178 -1.04 -11.58 -3.52
CA CYS A 178 -0.18 -10.39 -3.56
C CYS A 178 -0.99 -9.10 -3.61
N LEU A 179 -0.41 -8.00 -3.10
CA LEU A 179 -0.96 -6.67 -3.35
C LEU A 179 -0.49 -6.20 -4.74
N VAL A 180 -1.44 -5.82 -5.61
CA VAL A 180 -1.10 -5.56 -7.01
C VAL A 180 -1.58 -4.18 -7.44
N ASN A 181 -0.67 -3.38 -8.02
CA ASN A 181 -0.98 -2.11 -8.65
C ASN A 181 -1.43 -2.34 -10.12
N PRO A 182 -2.60 -1.82 -10.54
CA PRO A 182 -3.07 -1.95 -11.91
C PRO A 182 -2.33 -1.07 -12.92
N HIS A 183 -1.70 0.05 -12.47
CA HIS A 183 -1.13 1.09 -13.31
C HIS A 183 0.39 0.99 -13.41
N PRO A 184 0.98 0.56 -14.53
CA PRO A 184 2.43 0.38 -14.63
C PRO A 184 3.23 1.66 -14.38
N ARG A 185 2.76 2.83 -14.82
CA ARG A 185 3.47 4.11 -14.59
C ARG A 185 3.42 4.56 -13.13
N ILE A 186 2.29 4.38 -12.45
CA ILE A 186 2.19 4.68 -11.01
C ILE A 186 3.11 3.72 -10.24
N PHE A 187 3.14 2.45 -10.63
CA PHE A 187 4.06 1.46 -10.05
C PHE A 187 5.53 1.85 -10.22
N GLU A 188 5.93 2.43 -11.34
CA GLU A 188 7.30 2.94 -11.55
C GLU A 188 7.62 4.08 -10.56
N ILE A 189 6.68 5.02 -10.37
CA ILE A 189 6.86 6.15 -9.42
C ILE A 189 6.99 5.62 -7.99
N GLU A 190 6.12 4.74 -7.56
CA GLU A 190 6.21 4.17 -6.21
C GLU A 190 7.51 3.39 -5.98
N MET A 191 7.99 2.66 -6.98
CA MET A 191 9.27 1.95 -6.90
C MET A 191 10.47 2.90 -6.79
N GLU A 192 10.43 4.10 -7.38
CA GLU A 192 11.45 5.12 -7.14
C GLU A 192 11.39 5.64 -5.69
N ILE A 193 10.18 5.86 -5.15
CA ILE A 193 10.01 6.24 -3.74
C ILE A 193 10.62 5.16 -2.82
N PHE A 194 10.36 3.88 -3.08
CA PHE A 194 10.93 2.78 -2.31
C PHE A 194 12.47 2.68 -2.44
N ARG A 195 13.03 2.95 -3.62
CA ARG A 195 14.49 3.01 -3.79
C ARG A 195 15.12 4.12 -2.96
N GLU A 196 14.54 5.32 -2.98
CA GLU A 196 15.04 6.43 -2.17
C GLU A 196 14.86 6.15 -0.67
N ALA A 197 13.71 5.62 -0.25
CA ALA A 197 13.47 5.21 1.12
C ALA A 197 14.50 4.18 1.60
N SER A 198 14.79 3.16 0.79
CA SER A 198 15.76 2.12 1.16
C SER A 198 17.19 2.63 1.34
N LYS A 199 17.62 3.63 0.55
CA LYS A 199 18.92 4.28 0.69
C LYS A 199 19.06 5.06 2.01
N ILE A 200 17.93 5.64 2.48
CA ILE A 200 17.91 6.56 3.63
C ILE A 200 17.60 5.83 4.93
N TRP A 201 16.67 4.89 4.92
CA TRP A 201 16.09 4.24 6.10
C TRP A 201 16.37 2.73 6.19
N GLY A 202 17.00 2.17 5.17
CA GLY A 202 17.26 0.73 5.07
C GLY A 202 16.15 -0.02 4.34
N ASP A 203 16.48 -1.23 3.89
CA ASP A 203 15.64 -2.05 3.02
C ASP A 203 14.72 -2.97 3.84
N SER A 204 13.75 -2.35 4.52
CA SER A 204 12.77 -3.04 5.35
C SER A 204 11.50 -2.22 5.47
N PHE A 205 10.41 -2.70 4.88
CA PHE A 205 9.16 -1.95 4.73
C PHE A 205 8.02 -2.63 5.48
N THR A 206 7.34 -1.84 6.32
CA THR A 206 6.19 -2.29 7.12
C THR A 206 4.89 -2.05 6.37
N LEU A 207 4.07 -3.09 6.21
CA LEU A 207 2.70 -2.96 5.73
C LEU A 207 1.74 -2.82 6.92
N THR A 208 0.84 -1.85 6.84
CA THR A 208 -0.37 -1.80 7.67
C THR A 208 -1.58 -1.98 6.75
N LEU A 209 -2.36 -3.04 6.94
CA LEU A 209 -3.59 -3.29 6.20
C LEU A 209 -4.79 -3.08 7.13
N ILE A 210 -5.69 -2.19 6.74
CA ILE A 210 -6.92 -1.85 7.44
C ILE A 210 -8.13 -1.98 6.52
N LYS A 211 -9.34 -1.98 7.11
CA LYS A 211 -10.60 -1.88 6.35
C LYS A 211 -10.93 -0.41 6.07
N GLU A 212 -11.65 -0.15 5.01
CA GLU A 212 -12.17 1.20 4.70
C GLU A 212 -13.07 1.73 5.83
N SER A 213 -13.79 0.86 6.52
CA SER A 213 -14.61 1.21 7.70
C SER A 213 -13.80 1.68 8.92
N ASP A 214 -12.48 1.54 8.91
CA ASP A 214 -11.61 2.03 9.99
C ASP A 214 -11.24 3.52 9.83
N LEU A 215 -11.56 4.15 8.68
CA LEU A 215 -11.31 5.57 8.39
C LEU A 215 -12.36 6.46 9.04
#